data_3c21aedb7bda18b053da05f9e86409e9
#
_entry.id   3c21aedb7bda18b053da05f9e86409e9
#
_cell.length_a   1.000
_cell.length_b   1.000
_cell.length_c   1.000
_cell.angle_alpha   90.00
_cell.angle_beta   90.00
_cell.angle_gamma   90.00
#
_symmetry.space_group_name_H-M   'P 1'
#
loop_
_entity.id
_entity.type
_entity.pdbx_description
1 polymer ?
#
loop_
_entity_poly.entity_id
_entity_poly.type
_entity_poly.pdbx_seq_one_letter_code
_entity_poly.pdbx_strand_id
1 'polypeptide(L)'
;MLFVEVATGTPKTKVQLQQENKHVSLPSSWTDATLEALGVARVTAVAKPDVGEWQVAVKDGVEQVDGVWQEKWVTQEMFVEYTGEDEDGNAVTYTVQDQKDAKTAADNAALEATERATRDELLKATDHYGLSDVTMSEAMTTYRQALRDVPQQEGFPQTITWPTKPE
;
A
#
# COMPACT_ATOMS: atom_id res chain seq x y z
N MET A 1 11.85 3.86 18.85
CA MET A 1 12.11 5.29 19.12
C MET A 1 13.39 5.64 18.40
N LEU A 2 13.39 6.72 17.63
CA LEU A 2 14.52 7.24 16.89
C LEU A 2 15.15 8.43 17.62
N PHE A 3 16.44 8.55 17.53
CA PHE A 3 17.25 9.68 18.05
C PHE A 3 18.04 10.26 16.89
N VAL A 4 18.59 11.43 17.10
CA VAL A 4 19.49 12.10 16.16
C VAL A 4 20.72 12.61 16.90
N GLU A 5 21.88 12.41 16.34
CA GLU A 5 23.12 13.05 16.80
C GLU A 5 23.07 14.53 16.43
N VAL A 6 23.04 15.38 17.44
CA VAL A 6 22.79 16.83 17.26
C VAL A 6 23.85 17.51 16.40
N ALA A 7 25.11 17.06 16.51
CA ALA A 7 26.24 17.64 15.80
C ALA A 7 26.22 17.35 14.29
N THR A 8 25.70 16.20 13.88
CA THR A 8 25.79 15.71 12.50
C THR A 8 24.44 15.58 11.79
N GLY A 9 23.33 15.63 12.55
CA GLY A 9 21.98 15.33 12.03
C GLY A 9 21.77 13.85 11.68
N THR A 10 22.66 12.96 12.13
CA THR A 10 22.62 11.53 11.78
C THR A 10 21.59 10.80 12.65
N PRO A 11 20.58 10.14 12.07
CA PRO A 11 19.61 9.38 12.83
C PRO A 11 20.24 8.11 13.41
N LYS A 12 19.91 7.81 14.67
CA LYS A 12 20.42 6.64 15.40
C LYS A 12 19.31 5.95 16.18
N THR A 13 19.36 4.65 16.23
CA THR A 13 18.51 3.84 17.10
C THR A 13 19.09 3.74 18.50
N LYS A 14 18.25 3.41 19.49
CA LYS A 14 18.70 3.16 20.87
C LYS A 14 19.79 2.08 20.93
N VAL A 15 19.65 1.04 20.12
CA VAL A 15 20.62 -0.07 20.06
C VAL A 15 22.00 0.39 19.56
N GLN A 16 22.00 1.19 18.49
CA GLN A 16 23.26 1.77 17.97
C GLN A 16 23.96 2.64 19.01
N LEU A 17 23.20 3.54 19.66
CA LEU A 17 23.76 4.39 20.73
C LEU A 17 24.30 3.58 21.91
N GLN A 18 23.64 2.48 22.30
CA GLN A 18 24.14 1.57 23.34
C GLN A 18 25.42 0.86 22.91
N GLN A 19 25.52 0.44 21.64
CA GLN A 19 26.73 -0.21 21.11
C GLN A 19 27.93 0.75 21.02
N GLU A 20 27.69 1.98 20.61
CA GLU A 20 28.71 3.03 20.53
C GLU A 20 29.22 3.43 21.93
N ASN A 21 28.35 3.38 22.94
CA ASN A 21 28.65 3.76 24.32
C ASN A 21 28.75 2.56 25.29
N LYS A 22 29.18 1.39 24.80
CA LYS A 22 29.27 0.14 25.61
C LYS A 22 30.15 0.21 26.83
N HIS A 23 31.03 1.20 26.92
CA HIS A 23 31.92 1.43 28.07
C HIS A 23 31.31 2.34 29.13
N VAL A 24 30.12 2.88 28.87
CA VAL A 24 29.36 3.74 29.78
C VAL A 24 28.14 2.95 30.26
N SER A 25 27.92 2.97 31.58
CA SER A 25 26.70 2.39 32.15
C SER A 25 25.52 3.31 31.89
N LEU A 26 24.72 3.00 30.85
CA LEU A 26 23.54 3.76 30.51
C LEU A 26 22.33 3.30 31.32
N PRO A 27 21.48 4.22 31.82
CA PRO A 27 20.28 3.85 32.56
C PRO A 27 19.27 3.13 31.64
N SER A 28 18.40 2.34 32.24
CA SER A 28 17.30 1.67 31.50
C SER A 28 16.33 2.65 30.87
N SER A 29 16.06 3.75 31.57
CA SER A 29 15.22 4.88 31.10
C SER A 29 16.10 6.08 30.75
N TRP A 30 15.93 6.62 29.55
CA TRP A 30 16.72 7.75 29.07
C TRP A 30 15.93 9.05 29.27
N THR A 31 16.47 9.89 30.14
CA THR A 31 15.97 11.26 30.40
C THR A 31 16.61 12.23 29.42
N ASP A 32 16.11 13.46 29.38
CA ASP A 32 16.70 14.52 28.52
C ASP A 32 18.14 14.82 28.92
N ALA A 33 18.48 14.79 30.22
CA ALA A 33 19.86 14.90 30.68
C ALA A 33 20.76 13.76 30.15
N THR A 34 20.22 12.54 30.04
CA THR A 34 20.96 11.41 29.44
C THR A 34 21.19 11.64 27.95
N LEU A 35 20.20 12.16 27.24
CA LEU A 35 20.32 12.47 25.81
C LEU A 35 21.30 13.59 25.54
N GLU A 36 21.26 14.65 26.34
CA GLU A 36 22.20 15.77 26.27
C GLU A 36 23.63 15.29 26.50
N ALA A 37 23.86 14.46 27.53
CA ALA A 37 25.18 13.88 27.82
C ALA A 37 25.71 12.99 26.68
N LEU A 38 24.82 12.38 25.89
CA LEU A 38 25.17 11.60 24.70
C LEU A 38 25.26 12.44 23.42
N GLY A 39 24.97 13.74 23.48
CA GLY A 39 24.91 14.62 22.30
C GLY A 39 23.81 14.28 21.31
N VAL A 40 22.71 13.69 21.78
CA VAL A 40 21.60 13.27 20.93
C VAL A 40 20.27 13.91 21.37
N ALA A 41 19.36 14.03 20.44
CA ALA A 41 18.01 14.49 20.68
C ALA A 41 16.97 13.42 20.28
N ARG A 42 15.75 13.56 20.82
CA ARG A 42 14.62 12.73 20.39
C ARG A 42 14.14 13.20 19.02
N VAL A 43 13.77 12.25 18.18
CA VAL A 43 13.12 12.52 16.90
C VAL A 43 11.61 12.30 17.07
N THR A 44 10.84 13.33 16.77
CA THR A 44 9.39 13.27 16.74
C THR A 44 8.94 12.56 15.47
N ALA A 45 8.06 11.59 15.62
CA ALA A 45 7.44 10.94 14.45
C ALA A 45 6.47 11.91 13.78
N VAL A 46 6.55 12.00 12.45
CA VAL A 46 5.64 12.77 11.62
C VAL A 46 4.78 11.81 10.82
N ALA A 47 3.47 12.09 10.76
CA ALA A 47 2.56 11.29 9.94
C ALA A 47 3.02 11.29 8.48
N LYS A 48 2.88 10.13 7.83
CA LYS A 48 3.14 10.02 6.39
C LYS A 48 2.23 11.01 5.65
N PRO A 49 2.79 11.91 4.82
CA PRO A 49 1.96 12.85 4.06
C PRO A 49 1.14 12.14 3.00
N ASP A 50 -0.04 12.71 2.71
CA ASP A 50 -0.80 12.32 1.54
C ASP A 50 -0.08 12.81 0.28
N VAL A 51 -0.04 11.97 -0.73
CA VAL A 51 0.64 12.23 -2.00
C VAL A 51 -0.29 11.95 -3.18
N GLY A 52 0.07 12.43 -4.36
CA GLY A 52 -0.68 12.17 -5.59
C GLY A 52 -0.69 10.66 -5.96
N GLU A 53 -1.60 10.30 -6.85
CA GLU A 53 -1.83 8.90 -7.28
C GLU A 53 -0.55 8.17 -7.74
N TRP A 54 0.34 8.91 -8.42
CA TRP A 54 1.58 8.36 -8.98
C TRP A 54 2.83 8.77 -8.20
N GLN A 55 2.64 9.10 -6.94
CA GLN A 55 3.71 9.53 -6.04
C GLN A 55 3.79 8.63 -4.81
N VAL A 56 4.96 8.57 -4.23
CA VAL A 56 5.21 7.89 -2.96
C VAL A 56 5.89 8.83 -1.97
N ALA A 57 5.44 8.80 -0.73
CA ALA A 57 6.15 9.46 0.36
C ALA A 57 7.13 8.46 0.97
N VAL A 58 8.40 8.80 0.99
CA VAL A 58 9.48 8.01 1.58
C VAL A 58 10.16 8.79 2.69
N LYS A 59 10.63 8.08 3.71
CA LYS A 59 11.41 8.72 4.77
C LYS A 59 12.81 9.04 4.26
N ASP A 60 13.23 10.29 4.44
CA ASP A 60 14.55 10.81 4.03
C ASP A 60 15.28 11.40 5.24
N GLY A 61 15.53 10.57 6.23
CA GLY A 61 16.26 10.96 7.43
C GLY A 61 15.44 11.77 8.41
N VAL A 62 16.04 12.83 8.92
CA VAL A 62 15.47 13.74 9.93
C VAL A 62 15.77 15.20 9.56
N GLU A 63 14.93 16.09 10.03
CA GLU A 63 15.12 17.54 9.87
C GLU A 63 14.79 18.27 11.17
N GLN A 64 15.24 19.50 11.29
CA GLN A 64 14.89 20.36 12.42
C GLN A 64 13.89 21.42 11.99
N VAL A 65 12.73 21.43 12.62
CA VAL A 65 11.69 22.42 12.39
C VAL A 65 11.39 23.10 13.72
N ASP A 66 11.49 24.42 13.75
CA ASP A 66 11.30 25.26 14.97
C ASP A 66 12.08 24.75 16.20
N GLY A 67 13.32 24.27 15.97
CA GLY A 67 14.19 23.75 17.02
C GLY A 67 13.89 22.31 17.45
N VAL A 68 12.88 21.65 16.88
CA VAL A 68 12.49 20.26 17.20
C VAL A 68 12.94 19.34 16.08
N TRP A 69 13.64 18.27 16.43
CA TRP A 69 14.01 17.24 15.49
C TRP A 69 12.82 16.33 15.18
N GLN A 70 12.53 16.14 13.90
CA GLN A 70 11.42 15.30 13.42
C GLN A 70 11.83 14.42 12.24
N GLU A 71 11.02 13.39 11.98
CA GLU A 71 11.16 12.57 10.78
C GLU A 71 10.89 13.43 9.53
N LYS A 72 11.80 13.34 8.55
CA LYS A 72 11.65 13.99 7.27
C LYS A 72 11.03 13.04 6.25
N TRP A 73 10.02 13.54 5.53
CA TRP A 73 9.40 12.87 4.41
C TRP A 73 9.70 13.63 3.13
N VAL A 74 9.98 12.91 2.06
CA VAL A 74 10.07 13.45 0.71
C VAL A 74 9.10 12.74 -0.20
N THR A 75 8.52 13.49 -1.12
CA THR A 75 7.66 12.94 -2.17
C THR A 75 8.52 12.60 -3.37
N GLN A 76 8.35 11.40 -3.90
CA GLN A 76 9.04 10.93 -5.11
C GLN A 76 8.01 10.47 -6.12
N GLU A 77 8.29 10.66 -7.40
CA GLU A 77 7.49 10.05 -8.46
C GLU A 77 7.64 8.53 -8.42
N MET A 78 6.52 7.81 -8.58
CA MET A 78 6.49 6.35 -8.57
C MET A 78 7.20 5.77 -9.78
N PHE A 79 7.15 6.46 -10.89
CA PHE A 79 7.72 6.03 -12.16
C PHE A 79 8.69 7.08 -12.70
N VAL A 80 9.78 6.60 -13.29
CA VAL A 80 10.75 7.38 -14.05
C VAL A 80 11.03 6.66 -15.36
N GLU A 81 11.29 7.42 -16.41
CA GLU A 81 11.68 6.85 -17.70
C GLU A 81 13.00 6.08 -17.56
N TYR A 82 13.09 4.91 -18.15
CA TYR A 82 14.31 4.12 -18.19
C TYR A 82 14.41 3.32 -19.50
N THR A 83 15.63 2.96 -19.89
CA THR A 83 15.88 2.05 -21.00
C THR A 83 16.21 0.66 -20.46
N GLY A 84 15.50 -0.35 -20.94
CA GLY A 84 15.70 -1.76 -20.65
C GLY A 84 15.80 -2.56 -21.94
N GLU A 85 15.72 -3.89 -21.82
CA GLU A 85 15.65 -4.80 -22.95
C GLU A 85 14.27 -5.49 -22.98
N ASP A 86 13.74 -5.72 -24.18
CA ASP A 86 12.53 -6.55 -24.37
C ASP A 86 12.88 -8.06 -24.32
N GLU A 87 11.85 -8.90 -24.51
CA GLU A 87 12.01 -10.38 -24.48
C GLU A 87 12.94 -10.89 -25.60
N ASP A 88 13.14 -10.12 -26.66
CA ASP A 88 14.00 -10.44 -27.79
C ASP A 88 15.42 -9.85 -27.63
N GLY A 89 15.68 -9.11 -26.54
CA GLY A 89 16.99 -8.49 -26.26
C GLY A 89 17.21 -7.16 -26.95
N ASN A 90 16.18 -6.52 -27.50
CA ASN A 90 16.30 -5.20 -28.12
C ASN A 90 16.16 -4.12 -27.03
N ALA A 91 16.91 -3.02 -27.19
CA ALA A 91 16.78 -1.86 -26.30
C ALA A 91 15.43 -1.18 -26.49
N VAL A 92 14.67 -1.04 -25.41
CA VAL A 92 13.36 -0.38 -25.38
C VAL A 92 13.35 0.68 -24.27
N THR A 93 12.82 1.86 -24.61
CA THR A 93 12.57 2.92 -23.63
C THR A 93 11.16 2.75 -23.05
N TYR A 94 11.08 2.56 -21.75
CA TYR A 94 9.84 2.51 -20.98
C TYR A 94 9.53 3.91 -20.46
N THR A 95 8.59 4.58 -21.09
CA THR A 95 8.17 5.92 -20.67
C THR A 95 7.39 5.88 -19.34
N VAL A 96 7.26 7.02 -18.70
CA VAL A 96 6.41 7.14 -17.49
C VAL A 96 4.96 6.77 -17.80
N GLN A 97 4.47 7.10 -19.00
CA GLN A 97 3.09 6.77 -19.40
C GLN A 97 2.90 5.25 -19.59
N ASP A 98 3.84 4.57 -20.26
CA ASP A 98 3.78 3.12 -20.44
C ASP A 98 3.73 2.39 -19.08
N GLN A 99 4.52 2.87 -18.12
CA GLN A 99 4.54 2.30 -16.76
C GLN A 99 3.22 2.54 -16.00
N LYS A 100 2.61 3.73 -16.13
CA LYS A 100 1.29 4.05 -15.56
C LYS A 100 0.20 3.18 -16.17
N ASP A 101 0.22 3.03 -17.49
CA ASP A 101 -0.76 2.22 -18.20
C ASP A 101 -0.64 0.75 -17.83
N ALA A 102 0.59 0.23 -17.74
CA ALA A 102 0.84 -1.14 -17.30
C ALA A 102 0.38 -1.38 -15.85
N LYS A 103 0.64 -0.42 -14.95
CA LYS A 103 0.18 -0.49 -13.55
C LYS A 103 -1.35 -0.48 -13.48
N THR A 104 -2.00 0.43 -14.19
CA THR A 104 -3.46 0.54 -14.26
C THR A 104 -4.08 -0.76 -14.80
N ALA A 105 -3.51 -1.32 -15.87
CA ALA A 105 -3.96 -2.58 -16.43
C ALA A 105 -3.82 -3.74 -15.43
N ALA A 106 -2.70 -3.81 -14.72
CA ALA A 106 -2.48 -4.84 -13.69
C ALA A 106 -3.45 -4.70 -12.51
N ASP A 107 -3.71 -3.49 -12.03
CA ASP A 107 -4.66 -3.21 -10.95
C ASP A 107 -6.09 -3.58 -11.36
N ASN A 108 -6.49 -3.23 -12.58
CA ASN A 108 -7.79 -3.59 -13.13
C ASN A 108 -7.94 -5.11 -13.26
N ALA A 109 -6.92 -5.81 -13.72
CA ALA A 109 -6.95 -7.28 -13.81
C ALA A 109 -7.05 -7.94 -12.42
N ALA A 110 -6.36 -7.42 -11.43
CA ALA A 110 -6.44 -7.92 -10.05
C ALA A 110 -7.82 -7.67 -9.43
N LEU A 111 -8.39 -6.48 -9.67
CA LEU A 111 -9.75 -6.15 -9.23
C LEU A 111 -10.77 -7.05 -9.93
N GLU A 112 -10.68 -7.21 -11.25
CA GLU A 112 -11.55 -8.10 -12.02
C GLU A 112 -11.52 -9.54 -11.48
N ALA A 113 -10.34 -10.06 -11.17
CA ALA A 113 -10.21 -11.40 -10.58
C ALA A 113 -10.94 -11.50 -9.22
N THR A 114 -10.83 -10.46 -8.39
CA THR A 114 -11.50 -10.38 -7.09
C THR A 114 -13.02 -10.35 -7.25
N GLU A 115 -13.53 -9.51 -8.15
CA GLU A 115 -14.97 -9.37 -8.37
C GLU A 115 -15.57 -10.62 -9.01
N ARG A 116 -14.84 -11.30 -9.91
CA ARG A 116 -15.25 -12.61 -10.44
C ARG A 116 -15.29 -13.67 -9.35
N ALA A 117 -14.33 -13.70 -8.43
CA ALA A 117 -14.35 -14.63 -7.30
C ALA A 117 -15.56 -14.39 -6.38
N THR A 118 -15.87 -13.12 -6.07
CA THR A 118 -17.07 -12.75 -5.30
C THR A 118 -18.35 -13.23 -5.98
N ARG A 119 -18.50 -13.01 -7.28
CA ARG A 119 -19.62 -13.50 -8.08
C ARG A 119 -19.74 -15.03 -8.00
N ASP A 120 -18.62 -15.72 -8.14
CA ASP A 120 -18.59 -17.19 -8.16
C ASP A 120 -19.01 -17.77 -6.80
N GLU A 121 -18.61 -17.15 -5.69
CA GLU A 121 -19.09 -17.53 -4.35
C GLU A 121 -20.61 -17.30 -4.18
N LEU A 122 -21.15 -16.20 -4.72
CA LEU A 122 -22.59 -15.94 -4.70
C LEU A 122 -23.37 -16.97 -5.55
N LEU A 123 -22.85 -17.35 -6.71
CA LEU A 123 -23.44 -18.40 -7.55
C LEU A 123 -23.39 -19.75 -6.84
N LYS A 124 -22.24 -20.12 -6.29
CA LYS A 124 -22.02 -21.36 -5.54
C LYS A 124 -22.97 -21.50 -4.35
N ALA A 125 -23.23 -20.40 -3.62
CA ALA A 125 -24.19 -20.38 -2.51
C ALA A 125 -25.63 -20.74 -2.92
N THR A 126 -25.92 -20.73 -4.21
CA THR A 126 -27.24 -21.06 -4.78
C THR A 126 -27.24 -22.28 -5.72
N ASP A 127 -26.12 -23.04 -5.82
CA ASP A 127 -26.00 -24.17 -6.73
C ASP A 127 -26.93 -25.33 -6.38
N HIS A 128 -27.31 -25.46 -5.11
CA HIS A 128 -28.29 -26.46 -4.68
C HIS A 128 -29.67 -26.32 -5.38
N TYR A 129 -30.02 -25.13 -5.87
CA TYR A 129 -31.22 -24.95 -6.69
C TYR A 129 -31.13 -25.60 -8.08
N GLY A 130 -29.95 -26.03 -8.51
CA GLY A 130 -29.73 -26.78 -9.74
C GLY A 130 -30.00 -28.26 -9.63
N LEU A 131 -30.33 -28.78 -8.44
CA LEU A 131 -30.65 -30.20 -8.23
C LEU A 131 -32.05 -30.51 -8.77
N SER A 132 -32.24 -31.71 -9.26
CA SER A 132 -33.49 -32.15 -9.95
C SER A 132 -34.68 -32.25 -9.01
N ASP A 133 -34.47 -32.36 -7.72
CA ASP A 133 -35.47 -32.47 -6.65
C ASP A 133 -35.78 -31.11 -5.98
N VAL A 134 -35.15 -30.01 -6.42
CA VAL A 134 -35.38 -28.66 -5.91
C VAL A 134 -36.00 -27.80 -7.00
N THR A 135 -37.15 -27.19 -6.69
CA THR A 135 -37.79 -26.25 -7.62
C THR A 135 -37.19 -24.84 -7.43
N MET A 136 -36.49 -24.35 -8.46
CA MET A 136 -35.97 -22.97 -8.46
C MET A 136 -37.08 -21.99 -8.80
N SER A 137 -37.27 -20.96 -7.98
CA SER A 137 -38.23 -19.89 -8.27
C SER A 137 -37.76 -19.01 -9.43
N GLU A 138 -38.71 -18.32 -10.10
CA GLU A 138 -38.37 -17.35 -11.14
C GLU A 138 -37.47 -16.21 -10.62
N ALA A 139 -37.71 -15.74 -9.39
CA ALA A 139 -36.91 -14.73 -8.74
C ALA A 139 -35.45 -15.22 -8.55
N MET A 140 -35.24 -16.46 -8.13
CA MET A 140 -33.91 -17.05 -7.99
C MET A 140 -33.23 -17.26 -9.35
N THR A 141 -33.99 -17.65 -10.38
CA THR A 141 -33.48 -17.75 -11.76
C THR A 141 -32.98 -16.41 -12.26
N THR A 142 -33.76 -15.35 -12.05
CA THR A 142 -33.40 -13.96 -12.42
C THR A 142 -32.18 -13.49 -11.66
N TYR A 143 -32.09 -13.73 -10.36
CA TYR A 143 -30.94 -13.39 -9.55
C TYR A 143 -29.65 -14.07 -10.05
N ARG A 144 -29.70 -15.37 -10.31
CA ARG A 144 -28.55 -16.14 -10.82
C ARG A 144 -28.15 -15.67 -12.21
N GLN A 145 -29.11 -15.28 -13.07
CA GLN A 145 -28.77 -14.69 -14.37
C GLN A 145 -28.10 -13.33 -14.20
N ALA A 146 -28.64 -12.46 -13.35
CA ALA A 146 -28.04 -11.17 -13.07
C ALA A 146 -26.60 -11.29 -12.51
N LEU A 147 -26.30 -12.30 -11.69
CA LEU A 147 -24.94 -12.58 -11.24
C LEU A 147 -24.01 -12.97 -12.42
N ARG A 148 -24.48 -13.78 -13.37
CA ARG A 148 -23.69 -14.14 -14.56
C ARG A 148 -23.39 -12.94 -15.44
N ASP A 149 -24.29 -11.95 -15.45
CA ASP A 149 -24.18 -10.77 -16.27
C ASP A 149 -23.35 -9.65 -15.62
N VAL A 150 -22.95 -9.78 -14.34
CA VAL A 150 -22.10 -8.82 -13.62
C VAL A 150 -20.87 -8.40 -14.43
N PRO A 151 -20.10 -9.31 -15.05
CA PRO A 151 -18.92 -8.90 -15.84
C PRO A 151 -19.23 -8.15 -17.13
N GLN A 152 -20.50 -8.04 -17.51
CA GLN A 152 -20.94 -7.32 -18.70
C GLN A 152 -21.46 -5.91 -18.38
N GLN A 153 -21.48 -5.52 -17.11
CA GLN A 153 -21.86 -4.17 -16.70
C GLN A 153 -20.82 -3.15 -17.21
N GLU A 154 -21.27 -2.00 -17.67
CA GLU A 154 -20.43 -0.94 -18.22
C GLU A 154 -19.34 -0.48 -17.26
N GLY A 155 -19.62 -0.48 -15.95
CA GLY A 155 -18.67 -0.05 -14.91
C GLY A 155 -17.73 -1.16 -14.41
N PHE A 156 -17.85 -2.39 -14.92
CA PHE A 156 -17.03 -3.51 -14.43
C PHE A 156 -15.55 -3.34 -14.82
N PRO A 157 -14.59 -3.62 -13.93
CA PRO A 157 -14.72 -4.11 -12.55
C PRO A 157 -14.79 -3.01 -11.48
N GLN A 158 -14.68 -1.71 -11.84
CA GLN A 158 -14.53 -0.60 -10.88
C GLN A 158 -15.86 -0.22 -10.20
N THR A 159 -16.97 -0.39 -10.91
CA THR A 159 -18.29 -0.07 -10.38
C THR A 159 -19.26 -1.18 -10.73
N ILE A 160 -19.75 -1.87 -9.69
CA ILE A 160 -20.63 -3.03 -9.85
C ILE A 160 -21.94 -2.79 -9.11
N THR A 161 -23.06 -3.02 -9.80
CA THR A 161 -24.38 -3.13 -9.18
C THR A 161 -24.65 -4.61 -8.91
N TRP A 162 -24.45 -5.02 -7.66
CA TRP A 162 -24.72 -6.39 -7.26
C TRP A 162 -26.22 -6.67 -7.16
N PRO A 163 -26.72 -7.78 -7.73
CA PRO A 163 -28.11 -8.15 -7.58
C PRO A 163 -28.42 -8.58 -6.15
N THR A 164 -29.63 -8.24 -5.67
CA THR A 164 -30.09 -8.64 -4.33
C THR A 164 -30.65 -10.06 -4.39
N LYS A 165 -30.17 -10.93 -3.50
CA LYS A 165 -30.66 -12.29 -3.38
C LYS A 165 -32.13 -12.28 -2.94
N PRO A 166 -33.05 -12.98 -3.62
CA PRO A 166 -34.42 -13.15 -3.16
C PRO A 166 -34.48 -14.01 -1.89
N GLU A 167 -35.50 -13.76 -1.06
CA GLU A 167 -35.82 -14.55 0.15
C GLU A 167 -36.31 -15.97 -0.19
#